data_a66a5f9a226ca80d171b789996be1933
#
_entry.id   a66a5f9a226ca80d171b789996be1933
#
_cell.length_a   1.000
_cell.length_b   1.000
_cell.length_c   1.000
_cell.angle_alpha   90.00
_cell.angle_beta   90.00
_cell.angle_gamma   90.00
#
_symmetry.space_group_name_H-M   'P 1'
#
loop_
_entity.id
_entity.type
_entity.pdbx_description
1 polymer ?
#
loop_
_entity_poly.entity_id
_entity_poly.type
_entity_poly.pdbx_seq_one_letter_code
_entity_poly.pdbx_strand_id
1 'polypeptide(L)'
;MIGERIELWHKEEYHYPAAHGFIPIMVSYIHEDELMHPAMLVVPGGGYRLVSPSEAHLVATEFYQAGYNVFVLEYTVNPLDEAPLKLQPLKDISRAMRMIRFLAEQLHILSDQIVVCGFSAGGHLCASLCVHGADIEDPDEKYQKFSNKPDAAVLSYPVITTG
;
A
#
# COMPACT_ATOMS: atom_id res chain seq x y z
N MET A 1 10.40 -15.48 -0.46
CA MET A 1 9.03 -15.67 0.09
C MET A 1 8.06 -14.86 -0.73
N ILE A 2 7.19 -15.54 -1.48
CA ILE A 2 6.30 -14.91 -2.45
C ILE A 2 4.85 -15.26 -2.10
N GLY A 3 3.99 -14.24 -2.10
CA GLY A 3 2.55 -14.40 -1.91
C GLY A 3 2.09 -14.47 -0.46
N GLU A 4 2.91 -14.06 0.49
CA GLU A 4 2.48 -13.97 1.89
C GLU A 4 1.53 -12.78 2.08
N ARG A 5 0.44 -13.01 2.80
CA ARG A 5 -0.59 -12.01 3.08
C ARG A 5 -0.33 -11.39 4.45
N ILE A 6 -0.18 -10.09 4.48
CA ILE A 6 0.07 -9.32 5.70
C ILE A 6 -1.13 -8.41 5.95
N GLU A 7 -1.88 -8.65 7.03
CA GLU A 7 -2.99 -7.79 7.42
C GLU A 7 -2.48 -6.43 7.92
N LEU A 8 -3.08 -5.33 7.44
CA LEU A 8 -2.73 -3.98 7.87
C LEU A 8 -3.32 -3.66 9.25
N TRP A 9 -4.52 -4.16 9.52
CA TRP A 9 -5.28 -3.81 10.71
C TRP A 9 -5.66 -5.07 11.48
N HIS A 10 -5.66 -4.97 12.80
CA HIS A 10 -6.38 -5.96 13.60
C HIS A 10 -7.89 -5.78 13.39
N LYS A 11 -8.62 -6.86 13.50
CA LYS A 11 -10.08 -6.86 13.25
C LYS A 11 -10.80 -5.81 14.10
N GLU A 12 -10.33 -5.59 15.30
CA GLU A 12 -10.92 -4.65 16.26
C GLU A 12 -10.60 -3.17 15.93
N GLU A 13 -9.59 -2.92 15.09
CA GLU A 13 -9.17 -1.58 14.69
C GLU A 13 -9.82 -1.11 13.39
N TYR A 14 -10.34 -2.04 12.58
CA TYR A 14 -10.86 -1.74 11.25
C TYR A 14 -12.38 -1.65 11.28
N HIS A 15 -12.91 -0.45 11.01
CA HIS A 15 -14.34 -0.13 11.21
C HIS A 15 -15.03 0.42 9.95
N TYR A 16 -14.58 0.05 8.75
CA TYR A 16 -15.27 0.47 7.54
C TYR A 16 -16.63 -0.26 7.41
N PRO A 17 -17.77 0.49 7.34
CA PRO A 17 -19.11 -0.12 7.46
C PRO A 17 -19.46 -1.09 6.32
N ALA A 18 -18.96 -0.85 5.11
CA ALA A 18 -19.24 -1.66 3.93
C ALA A 18 -18.13 -2.69 3.62
N ALA A 19 -17.32 -3.05 4.62
CA ALA A 19 -16.19 -3.96 4.42
C ALA A 19 -16.61 -5.41 4.18
N HIS A 20 -17.77 -5.83 4.69
CA HIS A 20 -18.29 -7.20 4.55
C HIS A 20 -17.27 -8.29 4.93
N GLY A 21 -16.52 -8.05 6.01
CA GLY A 21 -15.48 -8.97 6.50
C GLY A 21 -14.10 -8.82 5.83
N PHE A 22 -13.95 -7.95 4.84
CA PHE A 22 -12.66 -7.64 4.25
C PHE A 22 -11.80 -6.84 5.23
N ILE A 23 -10.52 -7.18 5.30
CA ILE A 23 -9.51 -6.39 6.01
C ILE A 23 -8.40 -6.08 5.00
N PRO A 24 -7.96 -4.82 4.86
CA PRO A 24 -6.85 -4.47 3.98
C PRO A 24 -5.58 -5.25 4.27
N ILE A 25 -4.91 -5.68 3.22
CA ILE A 25 -3.68 -6.47 3.30
C ILE A 25 -2.61 -5.95 2.35
N MET A 26 -1.37 -6.37 2.61
CA MET A 26 -0.33 -6.40 1.59
C MET A 26 -0.02 -7.85 1.22
N VAL A 27 0.26 -8.09 -0.07
CA VAL A 27 0.82 -9.35 -0.54
C VAL A 27 2.30 -9.13 -0.83
N SER A 28 3.18 -9.91 -0.20
CA SER A 28 4.62 -9.69 -0.27
C SER A 28 5.31 -10.57 -1.31
N TYR A 29 6.38 -10.02 -1.92
CA TYR A 29 7.30 -10.68 -2.85
C TYR A 29 8.71 -10.35 -2.37
N ILE A 30 9.29 -11.20 -1.54
CA ILE A 30 10.53 -10.92 -0.83
C ILE A 30 11.63 -11.84 -1.30
N HIS A 31 12.79 -11.27 -1.64
CA HIS A 31 13.99 -12.03 -1.94
C HIS A 31 14.50 -12.72 -0.67
N GLU A 32 14.89 -13.99 -0.81
CA GLU A 32 15.40 -14.80 0.30
C GLU A 32 16.95 -14.84 0.34
N ASP A 33 17.59 -14.00 -0.44
CA ASP A 33 19.01 -13.74 -0.32
C ASP A 33 19.31 -12.84 0.90
N GLU A 34 20.59 -12.71 1.26
CA GLU A 34 20.99 -11.86 2.39
C GLU A 34 21.36 -10.42 1.93
N LEU A 35 20.99 -10.05 0.71
CA LEU A 35 21.28 -8.73 0.15
C LEU A 35 20.21 -7.71 0.58
N MET A 36 20.63 -6.45 0.66
CA MET A 36 19.69 -5.35 0.87
C MET A 36 19.03 -4.98 -0.46
N HIS A 37 17.71 -4.82 -0.43
CA HIS A 37 16.89 -4.48 -1.60
C HIS A 37 16.09 -3.19 -1.37
N PRO A 38 15.89 -2.37 -2.39
CA PRO A 38 14.86 -1.33 -2.32
C PRO A 38 13.48 -2.00 -2.26
N ALA A 39 12.48 -1.27 -1.78
CA ALA A 39 11.12 -1.76 -1.74
C ALA A 39 10.21 -0.97 -2.68
N MET A 40 9.23 -1.68 -3.25
CA MET A 40 8.18 -1.12 -4.07
C MET A 40 6.81 -1.50 -3.48
N LEU A 41 6.00 -0.49 -3.17
CA LEU A 41 4.59 -0.69 -2.84
C LEU A 41 3.76 -0.44 -4.10
N VAL A 42 3.20 -1.51 -4.66
CA VAL A 42 2.32 -1.46 -5.83
C VAL A 42 0.89 -1.21 -5.37
N VAL A 43 0.27 -0.18 -5.91
CA VAL A 43 -1.08 0.26 -5.56
C VAL A 43 -1.96 0.22 -6.81
N PRO A 44 -2.66 -0.90 -7.04
CA PRO A 44 -3.48 -1.07 -8.24
C PRO A 44 -4.66 -0.11 -8.28
N GLY A 45 -5.20 0.14 -9.49
CA GLY A 45 -6.43 0.89 -9.66
C GLY A 45 -7.68 0.03 -9.54
N GLY A 46 -8.80 0.54 -10.04
CA GLY A 46 -10.10 -0.12 -10.01
C GLY A 46 -11.23 0.82 -9.62
N GLY A 47 -11.03 2.13 -9.74
CA GLY A 47 -12.06 3.15 -9.48
C GLY A 47 -12.53 3.22 -8.04
N TYR A 48 -11.74 2.76 -7.09
CA TYR A 48 -12.13 2.58 -5.70
C TYR A 48 -13.31 1.60 -5.49
N ARG A 49 -13.62 0.80 -6.50
CA ARG A 49 -14.65 -0.25 -6.41
C ARG A 49 -14.06 -1.64 -6.31
N LEU A 50 -12.87 -1.82 -6.84
CA LEU A 50 -12.10 -3.06 -6.74
C LEU A 50 -10.60 -2.74 -6.77
N VAL A 51 -9.80 -3.73 -6.45
CA VAL A 51 -8.35 -3.69 -6.67
C VAL A 51 -8.06 -4.53 -7.90
N SER A 52 -7.57 -3.88 -8.97
CA SER A 52 -7.40 -4.50 -10.29
C SER A 52 -6.35 -5.63 -10.26
N PRO A 53 -6.72 -6.87 -10.54
CA PRO A 53 -5.75 -7.99 -10.55
C PRO A 53 -4.66 -7.83 -11.62
N SER A 54 -4.96 -7.20 -12.75
CA SER A 54 -4.00 -7.00 -13.83
C SER A 54 -2.88 -6.01 -13.48
N GLU A 55 -3.14 -5.13 -12.53
CA GLU A 55 -2.17 -4.14 -12.04
C GLU A 55 -1.51 -4.58 -10.71
N ALA A 56 -1.69 -5.81 -10.32
CA ALA A 56 -1.19 -6.39 -9.07
C ALA A 56 0.00 -7.33 -9.34
N HIS A 57 -0.26 -8.61 -9.48
CA HIS A 57 0.77 -9.66 -9.56
C HIS A 57 1.75 -9.46 -10.73
N LEU A 58 1.25 -9.11 -11.92
CA LEU A 58 2.13 -8.91 -13.08
C LEU A 58 3.12 -7.78 -12.86
N VAL A 59 2.65 -6.66 -12.33
CA VAL A 59 3.50 -5.51 -12.01
C VAL A 59 4.48 -5.86 -10.90
N ALA A 60 4.01 -6.53 -9.86
CA ALA A 60 4.87 -6.97 -8.75
C ALA A 60 6.00 -7.87 -9.23
N THR A 61 5.70 -8.80 -10.13
CA THR A 61 6.69 -9.73 -10.69
C THR A 61 7.79 -8.99 -11.46
N GLU A 62 7.43 -7.99 -12.26
CA GLU A 62 8.40 -7.18 -13.00
C GLU A 62 9.35 -6.43 -12.05
N PHE A 63 8.85 -5.79 -11.02
CA PHE A 63 9.70 -5.11 -10.04
C PHE A 63 10.53 -6.09 -9.21
N TYR A 64 9.96 -7.24 -8.86
CA TYR A 64 10.70 -8.29 -8.16
C TYR A 64 11.89 -8.78 -8.98
N GLN A 65 11.69 -9.04 -10.28
CA GLN A 65 12.77 -9.43 -11.20
C GLN A 65 13.82 -8.32 -11.38
N ALA A 66 13.42 -7.07 -11.21
CA ALA A 66 14.34 -5.92 -11.26
C ALA A 66 15.13 -5.71 -9.95
N GLY A 67 14.90 -6.53 -8.93
CA GLY A 67 15.66 -6.50 -7.67
C GLY A 67 14.97 -5.83 -6.50
N TYR A 68 13.69 -5.47 -6.63
CA TYR A 68 12.92 -4.90 -5.52
C TYR A 68 12.31 -6.01 -4.65
N ASN A 69 12.23 -5.77 -3.35
CA ASN A 69 11.22 -6.41 -2.52
C ASN A 69 9.91 -5.68 -2.76
N VAL A 70 8.86 -6.43 -3.08
CA VAL A 70 7.59 -5.85 -3.54
C VAL A 70 6.45 -6.20 -2.60
N PHE A 71 5.57 -5.23 -2.40
CA PHE A 71 4.31 -5.40 -1.69
C PHE A 71 3.18 -4.91 -2.59
N VAL A 72 2.11 -5.67 -2.73
CA VAL A 72 0.89 -5.24 -3.41
C VAL A 72 -0.14 -4.89 -2.37
N LEU A 73 -0.66 -3.67 -2.41
CA LEU A 73 -1.68 -3.20 -1.48
C LEU A 73 -3.08 -3.56 -1.97
N GLU A 74 -3.82 -4.27 -1.14
CA GLU A 74 -5.27 -4.42 -1.29
C GLU A 74 -5.93 -3.50 -0.25
N TYR A 75 -6.27 -2.29 -0.67
CA TYR A 75 -6.83 -1.25 0.18
C TYR A 75 -8.36 -1.27 0.20
N THR A 76 -8.95 -0.51 1.10
CA THR A 76 -10.41 -0.40 1.23
C THR A 76 -11.03 0.14 -0.04
N VAL A 77 -12.02 -0.58 -0.57
CA VAL A 77 -12.81 -0.22 -1.74
C VAL A 77 -14.30 -0.30 -1.41
N ASN A 78 -15.13 0.29 -2.27
CA ASN A 78 -16.59 0.37 -2.09
C ASN A 78 -17.30 -0.21 -3.31
N PRO A 79 -17.34 -1.54 -3.47
CA PRO A 79 -17.83 -2.18 -4.70
C PRO A 79 -19.31 -1.96 -4.95
N LEU A 80 -20.12 -1.83 -3.91
CA LEU A 80 -21.57 -1.68 -4.00
C LEU A 80 -22.07 -0.24 -3.71
N ASP A 81 -21.13 0.70 -3.56
CA ASP A 81 -21.44 2.10 -3.27
C ASP A 81 -22.32 2.28 -2.01
N GLU A 82 -22.07 1.47 -0.99
CA GLU A 82 -22.89 1.43 0.23
C GLU A 82 -22.51 2.49 1.26
N ALA A 83 -21.24 2.89 1.31
CA ALA A 83 -20.75 3.83 2.30
C ALA A 83 -19.58 4.66 1.74
N PRO A 84 -19.46 5.95 2.11
CA PRO A 84 -18.35 6.76 1.65
C PRO A 84 -17.03 6.25 2.22
N LEU A 85 -16.00 6.21 1.39
CA LEU A 85 -14.65 5.76 1.76
C LEU A 85 -13.95 6.70 2.74
N LYS A 86 -14.22 8.02 2.61
CA LYS A 86 -13.57 9.06 3.41
C LYS A 86 -12.04 8.90 3.37
N LEU A 87 -11.39 8.89 4.51
CA LEU A 87 -9.95 8.76 4.63
C LEU A 87 -9.47 7.31 4.74
N GLN A 88 -10.34 6.31 4.69
CA GLN A 88 -9.93 4.93 4.97
C GLN A 88 -8.84 4.42 4.00
N PRO A 89 -8.95 4.58 2.67
CA PRO A 89 -7.86 4.18 1.77
C PRO A 89 -6.55 4.90 2.07
N LEU A 90 -6.60 6.17 2.44
CA LEU A 90 -5.41 6.93 2.79
C LEU A 90 -4.77 6.44 4.10
N LYS A 91 -5.60 6.06 5.08
CA LYS A 91 -5.12 5.40 6.30
C LYS A 91 -4.49 4.04 5.99
N ASP A 92 -5.07 3.28 5.06
CA ASP A 92 -4.55 1.97 4.66
C ASP A 92 -3.14 2.09 4.06
N ILE A 93 -2.96 2.98 3.08
CA ILE A 93 -1.64 3.15 2.46
C ILE A 93 -0.62 3.76 3.43
N SER A 94 -1.05 4.65 4.31
CA SER A 94 -0.21 5.20 5.37
C SER A 94 0.31 4.09 6.30
N ARG A 95 -0.58 3.22 6.77
CA ARG A 95 -0.22 2.06 7.60
C ARG A 95 0.72 1.12 6.83
N ALA A 96 0.44 0.84 5.56
CA ALA A 96 1.27 -0.02 4.72
C ALA A 96 2.72 0.50 4.65
N MET A 97 2.91 1.78 4.38
CA MET A 97 4.24 2.40 4.35
C MET A 97 4.97 2.29 5.68
N ARG A 98 4.28 2.56 6.78
CA ARG A 98 4.87 2.46 8.12
C ARG A 98 5.27 1.03 8.46
N MET A 99 4.44 0.05 8.08
CA MET A 99 4.73 -1.38 8.28
C MET A 99 5.95 -1.83 7.48
N ILE A 100 6.09 -1.40 6.23
CA ILE A 100 7.27 -1.73 5.41
C ILE A 100 8.54 -1.20 6.10
N ARG A 101 8.52 0.03 6.60
CA ARG A 101 9.68 0.58 7.34
C ARG A 101 9.94 -0.16 8.65
N PHE A 102 8.90 -0.54 9.37
CA PHE A 102 9.01 -1.36 10.58
C PHE A 102 9.65 -2.71 10.30
N LEU A 103 9.31 -3.34 9.17
CA LEU A 103 9.82 -4.65 8.76
C LEU A 103 11.15 -4.57 7.99
N ALA A 104 11.67 -3.38 7.72
CA ALA A 104 12.80 -3.19 6.80
C ALA A 104 14.05 -3.95 7.21
N GLU A 105 14.42 -3.92 8.47
CA GLU A 105 15.59 -4.66 8.97
C GLU A 105 15.39 -6.17 8.81
N GLN A 106 14.25 -6.68 9.22
CA GLN A 106 13.94 -8.10 9.16
C GLN A 106 13.89 -8.63 7.73
N LEU A 107 13.40 -7.83 6.78
CA LEU A 107 13.21 -8.21 5.38
C LEU A 107 14.34 -7.72 4.46
N HIS A 108 15.43 -7.22 5.02
CA HIS A 108 16.59 -6.70 4.28
C HIS A 108 16.19 -5.62 3.26
N ILE A 109 15.39 -4.67 3.70
CA ILE A 109 14.95 -3.53 2.89
C ILE A 109 15.78 -2.30 3.22
N LEU A 110 16.24 -1.59 2.18
CA LEU A 110 16.85 -0.27 2.31
C LEU A 110 15.76 0.72 2.73
N SER A 111 15.76 1.12 3.99
CA SER A 111 14.69 1.91 4.60
C SER A 111 14.54 3.34 4.03
N ASP A 112 15.53 3.81 3.30
CA ASP A 112 15.55 5.08 2.58
C ASP A 112 15.26 4.96 1.07
N GLN A 113 14.86 3.78 0.61
CA GLN A 113 14.56 3.48 -0.79
C GLN A 113 13.24 2.71 -0.91
N ILE A 114 12.17 3.31 -0.41
CA ILE A 114 10.81 2.74 -0.48
C ILE A 114 9.99 3.61 -1.43
N VAL A 115 9.56 3.00 -2.54
CA VAL A 115 8.87 3.67 -3.64
C VAL A 115 7.43 3.19 -3.69
N VAL A 116 6.50 4.10 -3.97
CA VAL A 116 5.12 3.72 -4.31
C VAL A 116 4.92 3.79 -5.83
N CYS A 117 4.17 2.82 -6.36
CA CYS A 117 3.80 2.78 -7.77
C CYS A 117 2.28 2.59 -7.86
N GLY A 118 1.57 3.62 -8.29
CA GLY A 118 0.12 3.61 -8.33
C GLY A 118 -0.45 3.78 -9.74
N PHE A 119 -1.56 3.09 -9.99
CA PHE A 119 -2.27 3.07 -11.27
C PHE A 119 -3.69 3.61 -11.11
N SER A 120 -4.09 4.59 -11.94
CA SER A 120 -5.45 5.14 -11.95
C SER A 120 -5.90 5.61 -10.55
N ALA A 121 -6.91 5.00 -9.94
CA ALA A 121 -7.32 5.27 -8.57
C ALA A 121 -6.20 5.01 -7.56
N GLY A 122 -5.38 3.99 -7.79
CA GLY A 122 -4.17 3.73 -6.99
C GLY A 122 -3.13 4.84 -7.14
N GLY A 123 -3.00 5.42 -8.33
CA GLY A 123 -2.18 6.60 -8.57
C GLY A 123 -2.68 7.82 -7.82
N HIS A 124 -3.99 8.02 -7.78
CA HIS A 124 -4.63 9.06 -6.95
C HIS A 124 -4.30 8.84 -5.46
N LEU A 125 -4.39 7.61 -4.99
CA LEU A 125 -4.11 7.26 -3.60
C LEU A 125 -2.63 7.52 -3.25
N CYS A 126 -1.70 7.14 -4.13
CA CYS A 126 -0.28 7.44 -3.95
C CYS A 126 0.00 8.95 -3.92
N ALA A 127 -0.61 9.71 -4.83
CA ALA A 127 -0.49 11.17 -4.85
C ALA A 127 -1.05 11.80 -3.57
N SER A 128 -2.19 11.30 -3.11
CA SER A 128 -2.81 11.75 -1.85
C SER A 128 -1.89 11.49 -0.65
N LEU A 129 -1.23 10.35 -0.61
CA LEU A 129 -0.24 10.04 0.42
C LEU A 129 0.92 11.03 0.39
N CYS A 130 1.46 11.34 -0.79
CA CYS A 130 2.56 12.28 -0.93
C CYS A 130 2.21 13.69 -0.44
N VAL A 131 0.97 14.14 -0.66
CA VAL A 131 0.52 15.50 -0.35
C VAL A 131 -0.06 15.61 1.06
N HIS A 132 -0.83 14.63 1.50
CA HIS A 132 -1.61 14.67 2.74
C HIS A 132 -1.16 13.66 3.80
N GLY A 133 -0.16 12.83 3.50
CA GLY A 133 0.28 11.78 4.42
C GLY A 133 0.73 12.31 5.78
N ALA A 134 1.31 13.50 5.82
CA ALA A 134 1.76 14.13 7.07
C ALA A 134 0.61 14.36 8.07
N ASP A 135 -0.63 14.47 7.59
CA ASP A 135 -1.82 14.67 8.42
C ASP A 135 -2.42 13.35 8.92
N ILE A 136 -1.88 12.20 8.49
CA ILE A 136 -2.40 10.88 8.84
C ILE A 136 -1.56 10.26 9.96
N GLU A 137 -2.14 10.23 11.14
CA GLU A 137 -1.55 9.55 12.29
C GLU A 137 -1.92 8.07 12.29
N ASP A 138 -1.08 7.27 12.95
CA ASP A 138 -1.35 5.86 13.17
C ASP A 138 -1.75 5.62 14.63
N PRO A 139 -2.85 4.91 14.90
CA PRO A 139 -3.29 4.64 16.27
C PRO A 139 -2.35 3.69 17.03
N ASP A 140 -1.55 2.91 16.32
CA ASP A 140 -0.55 2.03 16.94
C ASP A 140 0.80 2.77 17.03
N GLU A 141 1.26 3.03 18.25
CA GLU A 141 2.53 3.72 18.51
C GLU A 141 3.73 3.03 17.86
N LYS A 142 3.67 1.71 17.70
CA LYS A 142 4.71 0.92 17.06
C LYS A 142 4.94 1.36 15.61
N TYR A 143 3.85 1.63 14.88
CA TYR A 143 3.91 2.10 13.49
C TYR A 143 4.04 3.61 13.38
N GLN A 144 3.43 4.36 14.30
CA GLN A 144 3.50 5.83 14.32
C GLN A 144 4.95 6.36 14.34
N LYS A 145 5.88 5.63 14.91
CA LYS A 145 7.31 5.99 14.95
C LYS A 145 7.95 6.07 13.57
N PHE A 146 7.39 5.38 12.58
CA PHE A 146 7.94 5.29 11.23
C PHE A 146 7.22 6.26 10.29
N SER A 147 7.98 6.86 9.38
CA SER A 147 7.42 7.76 8.38
C SER A 147 6.52 7.00 7.39
N ASN A 148 5.40 7.61 7.02
CA ASN A 148 4.55 7.14 5.94
C ASN A 148 4.90 7.77 4.59
N LYS A 149 5.93 8.64 4.54
CA LYS A 149 6.35 9.33 3.33
C LYS A 149 7.14 8.39 2.43
N PRO A 150 6.73 8.17 1.17
CA PRO A 150 7.56 7.44 0.22
C PRO A 150 8.79 8.24 -0.18
N ASP A 151 9.88 7.54 -0.52
CA ASP A 151 11.11 8.18 -0.98
C ASP A 151 11.00 8.60 -2.46
N ALA A 152 10.14 7.92 -3.22
CA ALA A 152 9.76 8.28 -4.58
C ALA A 152 8.37 7.74 -4.90
N ALA A 153 7.73 8.30 -5.92
CA ALA A 153 6.43 7.86 -6.39
C ALA A 153 6.41 7.75 -7.91
N VAL A 154 5.88 6.65 -8.41
CA VAL A 154 5.57 6.44 -9.83
C VAL A 154 4.06 6.44 -9.97
N LEU A 155 3.53 7.40 -10.73
CA LEU A 155 2.09 7.57 -10.92
C LEU A 155 1.76 7.30 -12.38
N SER A 156 1.03 6.23 -12.63
CA SER A 156 0.60 5.82 -13.97
C SER A 156 -0.86 6.17 -14.16
N TYR A 157 -1.16 7.01 -15.16
CA TYR A 157 -2.49 7.55 -15.48
C TYR A 157 -3.33 7.85 -14.22
N PRO A 158 -2.80 8.62 -13.25
CA PRO A 158 -3.50 8.83 -11.98
C PRO A 158 -4.76 9.66 -12.19
N VAL A 159 -5.82 9.35 -11.43
CA VAL A 159 -6.98 10.21 -11.31
C VAL A 159 -6.59 11.37 -10.39
N ILE A 160 -6.50 12.60 -10.91
CA ILE A 160 -6.09 13.77 -10.12
C ILE A 160 -7.31 14.62 -9.74
N THR A 161 -8.27 14.75 -10.65
CA THR A 161 -9.53 15.42 -10.36
C THR A 161 -10.71 14.57 -10.86
N THR A 162 -11.83 14.67 -10.20
CA THR A 162 -13.05 13.93 -10.55
C THR A 162 -14.13 14.82 -11.17
N GLY A 163 -13.75 16.02 -11.54
CA GLY A 163 -14.75 16.84 -12.11
C GLY A 163 -14.75 18.17 -12.32
#